data_d40ce182bf4caabfeabd4bd7362d9880
#
_entry.id   d40ce182bf4caabfeabd4bd7362d9880
#
_cell.length_a   1.000
_cell.length_b   1.000
_cell.length_c   1.000
_cell.angle_alpha   90.00
_cell.angle_beta   90.00
_cell.angle_gamma   90.00
#
_symmetry.space_group_name_H-M   'P 1'
#
loop_
_entity.id
_entity.type
_entity.pdbx_description
1 polymer ?
#
loop_
_entity_poly.entity_id
_entity_poly.type
_entity_poly.pdbx_seq_one_letter_code
_entity_poly.pdbx_strand_id
1 'polypeptide(L)'
;MRVGGKLVGCQLIDEAGDKKFLLGQVTRGASFVIGQGEPVYCEGYATALSAHKALQASRLRGSVVVCFSAFNLQLLATSGVVLADNDESKTGERAALATDRPFWMSPVTGEDFNDFTGRVGLFAASQALKTALAAARRMREAPA
;
A
#
# COMPACT_ATOMS: atom_id res chain seq x y z
N MET A 1 0.36 7.18 -13.27
CA MET A 1 0.00 7.95 -12.07
C MET A 1 -1.17 8.88 -12.40
N ARG A 2 -2.09 9.07 -11.49
CA ARG A 2 -3.26 9.95 -11.66
C ARG A 2 -3.45 10.86 -10.44
N VAL A 3 -3.92 12.07 -10.68
CA VAL A 3 -4.40 13.00 -9.66
C VAL A 3 -5.82 13.41 -10.03
N GLY A 4 -6.80 13.21 -9.15
CA GLY A 4 -8.21 13.51 -9.44
C GLY A 4 -8.73 12.86 -10.74
N GLY A 5 -8.28 11.66 -11.05
CA GLY A 5 -8.63 10.93 -12.28
C GLY A 5 -7.82 11.30 -13.52
N LYS A 6 -7.11 12.43 -13.56
CA LYS A 6 -6.29 12.87 -14.70
C LYS A 6 -4.94 12.15 -14.71
N LEU A 7 -4.51 11.70 -15.88
CA LEU A 7 -3.16 11.16 -16.07
C LEU A 7 -2.14 12.30 -15.92
N VAL A 8 -1.19 12.16 -14.99
CA VAL A 8 -0.18 13.19 -14.67
C VAL A 8 1.26 12.73 -14.89
N GLY A 9 1.47 11.42 -15.10
CA GLY A 9 2.80 10.90 -15.32
C GLY A 9 2.87 9.38 -15.18
N CYS A 10 4.08 8.86 -15.20
CA CYS A 10 4.38 7.44 -15.03
C CYS A 10 5.61 7.25 -14.13
N GLN A 11 5.70 6.09 -13.51
CA GLN A 11 6.91 5.58 -12.89
C GLN A 11 7.50 4.52 -13.82
N LEU A 12 8.77 4.63 -14.13
CA LEU A 12 9.53 3.63 -14.85
C LEU A 12 10.18 2.71 -13.82
N ILE A 13 10.08 1.40 -14.04
CA ILE A 13 10.71 0.38 -13.19
C ILE A 13 11.50 -0.51 -14.15
N ASP A 14 12.81 -0.62 -13.94
CA ASP A 14 13.67 -1.48 -14.76
C ASP A 14 13.71 -2.92 -14.22
N GLU A 15 14.47 -3.79 -14.92
CA GLU A 15 14.59 -5.21 -14.57
C GLU A 15 15.31 -5.42 -13.23
N ALA A 16 16.13 -4.48 -12.78
CA ALA A 16 16.78 -4.51 -11.47
C ALA A 16 15.86 -4.02 -10.33
N GLY A 17 14.69 -3.46 -10.67
CA GLY A 17 13.75 -2.90 -9.72
C GLY A 17 13.96 -1.42 -9.40
N ASP A 18 14.93 -0.77 -10.07
CA ASP A 18 15.17 0.65 -9.91
C ASP A 18 13.99 1.47 -10.44
N LYS A 19 13.60 2.48 -9.67
CA LYS A 19 12.40 3.27 -9.92
C LYS A 19 12.77 4.71 -10.28
N LYS A 20 12.22 5.22 -11.38
CA LYS A 20 12.43 6.60 -11.83
C LYS A 20 11.12 7.27 -12.22
N PHE A 21 11.03 8.56 -11.95
CA PHE A 21 9.99 9.43 -12.49
C PHE A 21 10.57 10.28 -13.61
N LEU A 22 9.79 10.56 -14.64
CA LEU A 22 10.21 11.50 -15.68
C LEU A 22 10.24 12.92 -15.10
N LEU A 23 11.16 13.74 -15.61
CA LEU A 23 11.28 15.14 -15.19
C LEU A 23 9.99 15.92 -15.50
N GLY A 24 9.63 16.84 -14.61
CA GLY A 24 8.48 17.73 -14.80
C GLY A 24 7.11 17.10 -14.53
N GLN A 25 7.04 15.84 -14.07
CA GLN A 25 5.77 15.22 -13.72
C GLN A 25 5.23 15.71 -12.36
N VAL A 26 3.90 15.74 -12.24
CA VAL A 26 3.23 15.98 -10.96
C VAL A 26 3.21 14.67 -10.18
N THR A 27 3.98 14.60 -9.10
CA THR A 27 4.02 13.43 -8.21
C THR A 27 3.19 13.62 -6.94
N ARG A 28 3.03 14.86 -6.47
CA ARG A 28 2.24 15.16 -5.26
C ARG A 28 0.76 14.80 -5.45
N GLY A 29 0.23 13.96 -4.56
CA GLY A 29 -1.14 13.48 -4.61
C GLY A 29 -1.40 12.48 -5.74
N ALA A 30 -0.36 12.07 -6.46
CA ALA A 30 -0.49 11.08 -7.52
C ALA A 30 -0.63 9.67 -6.94
N SER A 31 -1.51 8.88 -7.53
CA SER A 31 -1.72 7.47 -7.19
C SER A 31 -2.01 6.62 -8.42
N PHE A 32 -1.95 5.32 -8.22
CA PHE A 32 -2.44 4.33 -9.17
C PHE A 32 -3.29 3.30 -8.41
N VAL A 33 -4.47 2.97 -8.91
CA VAL A 33 -5.43 2.11 -8.22
C VAL A 33 -5.63 0.81 -8.99
N ILE A 34 -5.56 -0.31 -8.28
CA ILE A 34 -5.81 -1.66 -8.79
C ILE A 34 -7.04 -2.23 -8.07
N GLY A 35 -8.04 -2.68 -8.83
CA GLY A 35 -9.25 -3.26 -8.26
C GLY A 35 -10.26 -2.23 -7.77
N GLN A 36 -11.26 -2.70 -6.99
CA GLN A 36 -12.37 -1.89 -6.47
C GLN A 36 -12.82 -2.42 -5.11
N GLY A 37 -13.18 -1.54 -4.22
CA GLY A 37 -13.69 -1.86 -2.88
C GLY A 37 -12.91 -1.15 -1.77
N GLU A 38 -12.81 -1.77 -0.61
CA GLU A 38 -12.13 -1.20 0.56
C GLU A 38 -10.65 -0.92 0.26
N PRO A 39 -10.15 0.29 0.53
CA PRO A 39 -8.82 0.66 0.10
C PRO A 39 -7.73 0.06 0.99
N VAL A 40 -6.67 -0.40 0.32
CA VAL A 40 -5.39 -0.82 0.88
C VAL A 40 -4.33 0.08 0.29
N TYR A 41 -3.64 0.86 1.09
CA TYR A 41 -2.64 1.81 0.65
C TYR A 41 -1.25 1.24 0.82
N CYS A 42 -0.37 1.48 -0.14
CA CYS A 42 1.05 1.15 -0.05
C CYS A 42 1.90 2.13 -0.87
N GLU A 43 3.20 2.13 -0.64
CA GLU A 43 4.10 3.01 -1.40
C GLU A 43 4.44 2.43 -2.77
N GLY A 44 4.80 1.16 -2.83
CA GLY A 44 5.39 0.51 -3.99
C GLY A 44 4.40 -0.25 -4.88
N TYR A 45 4.72 -0.31 -6.19
CA TYR A 45 3.91 -1.05 -7.15
C TYR A 45 3.99 -2.58 -6.95
N ALA A 46 5.19 -3.12 -6.61
CA ALA A 46 5.37 -4.55 -6.33
C ALA A 46 4.54 -4.99 -5.11
N THR A 47 4.59 -4.20 -4.03
CA THR A 47 3.75 -4.36 -2.83
C THR A 47 2.27 -4.38 -3.21
N ALA A 48 1.84 -3.47 -4.09
CA ALA A 48 0.45 -3.41 -4.54
C ALA A 48 0.01 -4.65 -5.33
N LEU A 49 0.85 -5.19 -6.19
CA LEU A 49 0.55 -6.42 -6.93
C LEU A 49 0.38 -7.62 -6.00
N SER A 50 1.25 -7.75 -5.00
CA SER A 50 1.18 -8.82 -4.00
C SER A 50 -0.06 -8.68 -3.11
N ALA A 51 -0.40 -7.46 -2.69
CA ALA A 51 -1.63 -7.18 -1.95
C ALA A 51 -2.88 -7.49 -2.79
N HIS A 52 -2.89 -7.12 -4.06
CA HIS A 52 -4.01 -7.43 -4.95
C HIS A 52 -4.20 -8.95 -5.14
N LYS A 53 -3.12 -9.70 -5.33
CA LYS A 53 -3.17 -11.18 -5.38
C LYS A 53 -3.70 -11.77 -4.06
N ALA A 54 -3.29 -11.22 -2.92
CA ALA A 54 -3.75 -11.66 -1.60
C ALA A 54 -5.26 -11.40 -1.40
N LEU A 55 -5.77 -10.24 -1.86
CA LEU A 55 -7.21 -9.95 -1.87
C LEU A 55 -7.98 -10.96 -2.74
N GLN A 56 -7.50 -11.23 -3.95
CA GLN A 56 -8.12 -12.21 -4.86
C GLN A 56 -8.14 -13.62 -4.25
N ALA A 57 -7.02 -14.08 -3.69
CA ALA A 57 -6.91 -15.39 -3.03
C ALA A 57 -7.87 -15.53 -1.83
N SER A 58 -8.12 -14.44 -1.13
CA SER A 58 -9.09 -14.38 -0.01
C SER A 58 -10.53 -14.13 -0.45
N ARG A 59 -10.80 -13.96 -1.74
CA ARG A 59 -12.10 -13.54 -2.29
C ARG A 59 -12.64 -12.25 -1.65
N LEU A 60 -11.75 -11.36 -1.24
CA LEU A 60 -12.10 -10.07 -0.67
C LEU A 60 -12.19 -9.00 -1.78
N ARG A 61 -13.24 -8.19 -1.72
CA ARG A 61 -13.35 -7.02 -2.58
C ARG A 61 -12.57 -5.87 -1.94
N GLY A 62 -11.51 -5.44 -2.62
CA GLY A 62 -10.68 -4.32 -2.19
C GLY A 62 -10.03 -3.63 -3.38
N SER A 63 -9.62 -2.40 -3.18
CA SER A 63 -8.77 -1.66 -4.10
C SER A 63 -7.39 -1.48 -3.46
N VAL A 64 -6.33 -1.60 -4.25
CA VAL A 64 -4.99 -1.29 -3.77
C VAL A 64 -4.55 0.03 -4.40
N VAL A 65 -4.16 0.97 -3.55
CA VAL A 65 -3.76 2.33 -3.93
C VAL A 65 -2.26 2.46 -3.78
N VAL A 66 -1.55 2.54 -4.90
CA VAL A 66 -0.11 2.83 -4.95
C VAL A 66 0.08 4.32 -4.78
N CYS A 67 0.77 4.74 -3.73
CA CYS A 67 0.99 6.16 -3.38
C CYS A 67 2.32 6.71 -3.90
N PHE A 68 3.26 5.85 -4.32
CA PHE A 68 4.57 6.18 -4.86
C PHE A 68 5.56 6.85 -3.90
N SER A 69 5.14 7.24 -2.71
CA SER A 69 6.00 7.79 -1.65
C SER A 69 5.31 7.84 -0.30
N ALA A 70 6.10 7.86 0.78
CA ALA A 70 5.65 8.06 2.16
C ALA A 70 4.81 9.34 2.32
N PHE A 71 5.20 10.42 1.64
CA PHE A 71 4.47 11.68 1.65
C PHE A 71 3.06 11.55 1.05
N ASN A 72 2.96 10.91 -0.12
CA ASN A 72 1.65 10.68 -0.74
C ASN A 72 0.81 9.68 0.06
N LEU A 73 1.44 8.69 0.71
CA LEU A 73 0.75 7.76 1.60
C LEU A 73 0.01 8.52 2.71
N GLN A 74 0.70 9.44 3.39
CA GLN A 74 0.10 10.30 4.41
C GLN A 74 -1.04 11.17 3.86
N LEU A 75 -0.87 11.70 2.65
CA LEU A 75 -1.86 12.58 2.02
C LEU A 75 -3.13 11.83 1.58
N LEU A 76 -2.99 10.60 1.11
CA LEU A 76 -4.04 9.86 0.41
C LEU A 76 -4.78 8.84 1.27
N ALA A 77 -4.12 8.29 2.31
CA ALA A 77 -4.69 7.24 3.14
C ALA A 77 -5.68 7.80 4.17
N THR A 78 -6.89 8.12 3.70
CA THR A 78 -7.96 8.69 4.54
C THR A 78 -8.94 7.65 5.09
N SER A 79 -8.84 6.38 4.67
CA SER A 79 -9.71 5.27 5.09
C SER A 79 -8.98 3.94 4.88
N GLY A 80 -9.59 2.82 5.26
CA GLY A 80 -9.04 1.48 5.01
C GLY A 80 -7.78 1.16 5.81
N VAL A 81 -6.82 0.47 5.20
CA VAL A 81 -5.60 -0.02 5.84
C VAL A 81 -4.35 0.39 5.06
N VAL A 82 -3.25 0.60 5.77
CA VAL A 82 -1.93 0.87 5.18
C VAL A 82 -1.05 -0.39 5.27
N LEU A 83 -0.37 -0.72 4.20
CA LEU A 83 0.76 -1.66 4.20
C LEU A 83 2.04 -0.83 4.24
N ALA A 84 2.68 -0.81 5.39
CA ALA A 84 3.88 -0.02 5.64
C ALA A 84 5.14 -0.84 5.36
N ASP A 85 6.12 -0.23 4.74
CA ASP A 85 7.44 -0.82 4.57
C ASP A 85 8.19 -0.78 5.91
N ASN A 86 8.82 -1.90 6.31
CA ASN A 86 9.63 -1.98 7.53
C ASN A 86 11.10 -1.70 7.20
N ASP A 87 11.40 -0.49 6.80
CA ASP A 87 12.76 -0.05 6.51
C ASP A 87 13.54 0.35 7.78
N GLU A 88 14.88 0.24 7.72
CA GLU A 88 15.77 0.61 8.84
C GLU A 88 15.61 2.07 9.26
N SER A 89 15.29 2.95 8.33
CA SER A 89 15.07 4.38 8.57
C SER A 89 13.75 4.67 9.30
N LYS A 90 12.84 3.69 9.39
CA LYS A 90 11.48 3.79 9.91
C LYS A 90 10.62 4.83 9.19
N THR A 91 10.94 5.12 7.95
CA THR A 91 10.17 6.10 7.16
C THR A 91 8.78 5.57 6.85
N GLY A 92 8.64 4.30 6.45
CA GLY A 92 7.35 3.65 6.22
C GLY A 92 6.48 3.58 7.47
N GLU A 93 7.07 3.19 8.63
CA GLU A 93 6.37 3.16 9.92
C GLU A 93 5.83 4.55 10.31
N ARG A 94 6.69 5.58 10.24
CA ARG A 94 6.28 6.96 10.57
C ARG A 94 5.21 7.48 9.62
N ALA A 95 5.31 7.15 8.34
CA ALA A 95 4.29 7.53 7.36
C ALA A 95 2.94 6.88 7.67
N ALA A 96 2.93 5.60 8.01
CA ALA A 96 1.71 4.87 8.37
C ALA A 96 1.08 5.43 9.64
N LEU A 97 1.86 5.66 10.70
CA LEU A 97 1.38 6.27 11.96
C LEU A 97 0.76 7.65 11.73
N ALA A 98 1.35 8.47 10.84
CA ALA A 98 0.86 9.81 10.53
C ALA A 98 -0.49 9.80 9.79
N THR A 99 -0.95 8.68 9.25
CA THR A 99 -2.26 8.57 8.61
C THR A 99 -3.41 8.43 9.61
N ASP A 100 -3.12 8.07 10.85
CA ASP A 100 -4.13 7.68 11.85
C ASP A 100 -5.05 6.54 11.36
N ARG A 101 -4.49 5.66 10.52
CA ARG A 101 -5.18 4.47 10.00
C ARG A 101 -4.54 3.20 10.55
N PRO A 102 -5.32 2.12 10.70
CA PRO A 102 -4.74 0.82 10.95
C PRO A 102 -3.70 0.49 9.89
N PHE A 103 -2.58 -0.03 10.30
CA PHE A 103 -1.56 -0.46 9.35
C PHE A 103 -1.04 -1.85 9.69
N TRP A 104 -0.53 -2.51 8.68
CA TRP A 104 0.23 -3.73 8.77
C TRP A 104 1.67 -3.46 8.31
N MET A 105 2.62 -4.09 8.98
CA MET A 105 4.03 -4.04 8.62
C MET A 105 4.64 -5.42 8.85
N SER A 106 5.61 -5.83 8.02
CA SER A 106 6.35 -7.08 8.23
C SER A 106 7.06 -7.06 9.59
N PRO A 107 7.12 -8.18 10.32
CA PRO A 107 7.92 -8.28 11.54
C PRO A 107 9.44 -8.31 11.27
N VAL A 108 9.85 -8.45 10.01
CA VAL A 108 11.26 -8.51 9.59
C VAL A 108 11.68 -7.16 9.03
N THR A 109 12.73 -6.56 9.60
CA THR A 109 13.29 -5.30 9.11
C THR A 109 13.86 -5.47 7.70
N GLY A 110 13.60 -4.50 6.85
CA GLY A 110 13.98 -4.52 5.43
C GLY A 110 12.92 -5.12 4.51
N GLU A 111 11.82 -5.67 5.04
CA GLU A 111 10.75 -6.25 4.23
C GLU A 111 9.58 -5.29 4.02
N ASP A 112 9.08 -5.24 2.80
CA ASP A 112 7.73 -4.78 2.46
C ASP A 112 6.73 -5.96 2.40
N PHE A 113 5.48 -5.71 2.03
CA PHE A 113 4.47 -6.78 1.91
C PHE A 113 4.77 -7.73 0.75
N ASN A 114 5.48 -7.28 -0.30
CA ASN A 114 5.89 -8.16 -1.40
C ASN A 114 6.95 -9.16 -0.94
N ASP A 115 7.98 -8.69 -0.21
CA ASP A 115 9.04 -9.54 0.34
C ASP A 115 8.46 -10.54 1.35
N PHE A 116 7.61 -10.07 2.25
CA PHE A 116 6.86 -10.91 3.17
C PHE A 116 6.07 -12.00 2.41
N THR A 117 5.35 -11.62 1.35
CA THR A 117 4.58 -12.58 0.55
C THR A 117 5.49 -13.63 -0.11
N GLY A 118 6.64 -13.20 -0.61
CA GLY A 118 7.66 -14.10 -1.17
C GLY A 118 8.19 -15.10 -0.15
N ARG A 119 8.41 -14.66 1.09
CA ARG A 119 8.94 -15.50 2.17
C ARG A 119 7.91 -16.47 2.76
N VAL A 120 6.70 -16.03 3.04
CA VAL A 120 5.68 -16.84 3.76
C VAL A 120 4.67 -17.52 2.85
N GLY A 121 4.64 -17.14 1.58
CA GLY A 121 3.68 -17.61 0.60
C GLY A 121 2.34 -16.85 0.63
N LEU A 122 1.60 -16.96 -0.48
CA LEU A 122 0.38 -16.20 -0.72
C LEU A 122 -0.73 -16.47 0.32
N PHE A 123 -0.86 -17.68 0.80
CA PHE A 123 -1.89 -18.02 1.80
C PHE A 123 -1.68 -17.25 3.11
N ALA A 124 -0.47 -17.30 3.68
CA ALA A 124 -0.17 -16.59 4.93
C ALA A 124 -0.27 -15.06 4.75
N ALA A 125 0.22 -14.52 3.64
CA ALA A 125 0.07 -13.11 3.29
C ALA A 125 -1.40 -12.69 3.18
N SER A 126 -2.24 -13.55 2.59
CA SER A 126 -3.69 -13.32 2.50
C SER A 126 -4.36 -13.26 3.88
N GLN A 127 -3.96 -14.11 4.82
CA GLN A 127 -4.47 -14.09 6.20
C GLN A 127 -4.03 -12.82 6.94
N ALA A 128 -2.77 -12.40 6.77
CA ALA A 128 -2.25 -11.16 7.36
C ALA A 128 -3.05 -9.94 6.87
N LEU A 129 -3.26 -9.83 5.54
CA LEU A 129 -4.04 -8.74 4.95
C LEU A 129 -5.51 -8.76 5.41
N LYS A 130 -6.12 -9.94 5.48
CA LYS A 130 -7.50 -10.10 5.98
C LYS A 130 -7.64 -9.61 7.42
N THR A 131 -6.66 -9.92 8.28
CA THR A 131 -6.62 -9.46 9.67
C THR A 131 -6.50 -7.93 9.75
N ALA A 132 -5.63 -7.34 8.94
CA ALA A 132 -5.45 -5.89 8.88
C ALA A 132 -6.72 -5.16 8.41
N LEU A 133 -7.40 -5.67 7.37
CA LEU A 133 -8.68 -5.14 6.92
C LEU A 133 -9.79 -5.27 7.97
N ALA A 134 -9.82 -6.38 8.69
CA ALA A 134 -10.79 -6.55 9.79
C ALA A 134 -10.55 -5.54 10.92
N ALA A 135 -9.30 -5.18 11.22
CA ALA A 135 -8.98 -4.11 12.18
C ALA A 135 -9.49 -2.74 11.69
N ALA A 136 -9.29 -2.42 10.40
CA ALA A 136 -9.78 -1.19 9.81
C ALA A 136 -11.31 -1.05 9.86
N ARG A 137 -12.03 -2.15 9.65
CA ARG A 137 -13.51 -2.16 9.77
C ARG A 137 -13.97 -1.91 11.18
N ARG A 138 -13.35 -2.57 12.18
CA ARG A 138 -13.67 -2.34 13.61
C ARG A 138 -13.45 -0.89 14.02
N MET A 139 -12.36 -0.26 13.56
CA MET A 139 -12.08 1.14 13.87
C MET A 139 -13.16 2.09 13.29
N ARG A 140 -13.67 1.78 12.10
CA ARG A 140 -14.74 2.57 11.48
C ARG A 140 -16.10 2.42 12.17
N GLU A 141 -16.36 1.25 12.76
CA GLU A 141 -17.65 0.89 13.42
C GLU A 141 -17.65 1.26 14.90
N ALA A 142 -16.51 1.65 15.48
CA ALA A 142 -16.43 2.10 16.86
C ALA A 142 -17.21 3.42 17.03
N PRO A 143 -18.12 3.51 18.03
CA PRO A 143 -18.78 4.78 18.33
C PRO A 143 -17.76 5.83 18.77
N ALA A 144 -17.98 7.07 18.35
CA ALA A 144 -17.18 8.23 18.75
C ALA A 144 -17.36 8.57 20.24
#